data_4b78d0722e270b215186797b831a02a5
#
_entry.id   4b78d0722e270b215186797b831a02a5
#
_cell.length_a   1.000
_cell.length_b   1.000
_cell.length_c   1.000
_cell.angle_alpha   90.00
_cell.angle_beta   90.00
_cell.angle_gamma   90.00
#
_symmetry.space_group_name_H-M   'P 1'
#
loop_
_entity.id
_entity.type
_entity.pdbx_description
1 polymer ?
#
loop_
_entity_poly.entity_id
_entity_poly.type
_entity_poly.pdbx_seq_one_letter_code
_entity_poly.pdbx_strand_id
1 'polypeptide(L)'
;MWGLGDVWQNEAVYARLGCPLDEQVPVQGEELHFEHGHMLSRPDVTLIYVFLEQLQPQGWGAYVDTYQPSDLDSDPNVIVPTPASSGPRLVQPTGRFGKLWRENAWLREKLGWAVTLIPEAEAQPITSFTGAAQDFERGVLFWNGNVCFVLRTDDMSWDLY
;
A
#
# COMPACT_ATOMS: atom_id res chain seq x y z
N MET A 1 -8.14 7.27 20.91
CA MET A 1 -7.22 8.18 20.18
C MET A 1 -6.45 7.29 19.22
N TRP A 2 -6.59 7.49 17.95
CA TRP A 2 -5.88 6.70 16.92
C TRP A 2 -4.41 7.11 16.99
N GLY A 3 -3.45 6.21 16.91
CA GLY A 3 -2.02 6.44 17.23
C GLY A 3 -1.24 7.48 16.39
N LEU A 4 -1.89 8.28 15.54
CA LEU A 4 -1.21 9.28 14.71
C LEU A 4 -0.65 10.46 15.51
N GLY A 5 -1.32 10.84 16.62
CA GLY A 5 -0.88 11.96 17.44
C GLY A 5 0.49 11.77 18.08
N ASP A 6 0.79 10.57 18.54
CA ASP A 6 2.08 10.25 19.15
C ASP A 6 3.22 10.28 18.12
N VAL A 7 2.94 9.80 16.91
CA VAL A 7 3.90 9.83 15.79
C VAL A 7 4.17 11.28 15.35
N TRP A 8 3.12 12.11 15.22
CA TRP A 8 3.28 13.51 14.84
C TRP A 8 4.04 14.34 15.89
N GLN A 9 3.92 14.03 17.20
CA GLN A 9 4.69 14.69 18.26
C GLN A 9 6.20 14.39 18.20
N ASN A 10 6.63 13.41 17.43
CA ASN A 10 8.03 13.19 17.16
C ASN A 10 8.60 14.38 16.36
N GLU A 11 9.58 15.08 16.94
CA GLU A 11 10.15 16.29 16.35
C GLU A 11 10.71 16.05 14.93
N ALA A 12 11.30 14.89 14.68
CA ALA A 12 11.82 14.53 13.36
C ALA A 12 10.70 14.34 12.33
N VAL A 13 9.54 13.80 12.72
CA VAL A 13 8.37 13.64 11.85
C VAL A 13 7.74 14.99 11.57
N TYR A 14 7.48 15.77 12.62
CA TYR A 14 6.92 17.11 12.51
C TYR A 14 7.75 18.04 11.62
N ALA A 15 9.07 18.07 11.83
CA ALA A 15 9.98 18.92 11.04
C ALA A 15 9.93 18.59 9.53
N ARG A 16 9.68 17.33 9.18
CA ARG A 16 9.61 16.88 7.78
C ARG A 16 8.22 17.01 7.16
N LEU A 17 7.15 16.70 7.89
CA LEU A 17 5.79 16.75 7.37
C LEU A 17 5.18 18.17 7.40
N GLY A 18 5.57 19.01 8.36
CA GLY A 18 4.99 20.32 8.57
C GLY A 18 3.65 20.27 9.33
N CYS A 19 2.81 21.27 9.12
CA CYS A 19 1.52 21.36 9.77
C CYS A 19 0.47 20.44 9.13
N PRO A 20 -0.48 19.91 9.90
CA PRO A 20 -1.61 19.20 9.35
C PRO A 20 -2.48 20.15 8.50
N LEU A 21 -2.95 19.67 7.37
CA LEU A 21 -3.84 20.42 6.49
C LEU A 21 -5.30 20.24 6.87
N ASP A 22 -5.64 19.04 7.38
CA ASP A 22 -6.99 18.64 7.72
C ASP A 22 -7.01 17.85 9.04
N GLU A 23 -8.22 17.54 9.51
CA GLU A 23 -8.42 16.63 10.62
C GLU A 23 -8.15 15.18 10.18
N GLN A 24 -7.75 14.37 11.15
CA GLN A 24 -7.60 12.93 10.95
C GLN A 24 -8.92 12.30 10.53
N VAL A 25 -8.90 11.51 9.47
CA VAL A 25 -10.06 10.77 8.96
C VAL A 25 -9.92 9.26 9.19
N PRO A 26 -11.00 8.55 9.54
CA PRO A 26 -10.99 7.10 9.59
C PRO A 26 -10.92 6.52 8.17
N VAL A 27 -10.17 5.44 8.01
CA VAL A 27 -10.03 4.72 6.74
C VAL A 27 -10.38 3.25 6.94
N GLN A 28 -11.27 2.75 6.10
CA GLN A 28 -11.50 1.32 5.94
C GLN A 28 -10.95 0.92 4.58
N GLY A 29 -9.85 0.21 4.58
CA GLY A 29 -9.11 -0.10 3.37
C GLY A 29 -8.76 -1.57 3.25
N GLU A 30 -8.05 -1.86 2.18
CA GLU A 30 -7.52 -3.17 1.85
C GLU A 30 -6.02 -3.07 1.63
N GLU A 31 -5.32 -4.15 1.93
CA GLU A 31 -3.87 -4.30 1.79
C GLU A 31 -3.54 -5.57 1.00
N LEU A 32 -2.54 -5.48 0.14
CA LEU A 32 -1.98 -6.61 -0.60
C LEU A 32 -0.46 -6.52 -0.60
N HIS A 33 0.19 -7.62 -0.19
CA HIS A 33 1.64 -7.74 -0.20
C HIS A 33 2.15 -8.32 -1.52
N PHE A 34 3.34 -7.86 -1.93
CA PHE A 34 4.06 -8.28 -3.12
C PHE A 34 5.47 -8.74 -2.73
N GLU A 35 6.21 -9.33 -3.67
CA GLU A 35 7.60 -9.78 -3.44
C GLU A 35 8.51 -8.63 -2.98
N HIS A 36 8.23 -7.38 -3.42
CA HIS A 36 9.12 -6.23 -3.23
C HIS A 36 8.41 -4.98 -2.72
N GLY A 37 7.30 -5.16 -2.01
CA GLY A 37 6.55 -4.07 -1.44
C GLY A 37 5.09 -4.43 -1.16
N HIS A 38 4.24 -3.42 -1.08
CA HIS A 38 2.81 -3.63 -0.84
C HIS A 38 1.96 -2.48 -1.38
N MET A 39 0.67 -2.72 -1.51
CA MET A 39 -0.32 -1.73 -1.87
C MET A 39 -1.35 -1.59 -0.75
N LEU A 40 -1.78 -0.36 -0.50
CA LEU A 40 -2.87 -0.03 0.43
C LEU A 40 -3.93 0.79 -0.30
N SER A 41 -5.20 0.41 -0.17
CA SER A 41 -6.29 1.24 -0.69
C SER A 41 -6.65 2.33 0.31
N ARG A 42 -6.94 3.52 -0.22
CA ARG A 42 -7.45 4.67 0.51
C ARG A 42 -8.75 5.15 -0.14
N PRO A 43 -9.88 4.47 0.16
CA PRO A 43 -11.15 4.70 -0.53
C PRO A 43 -11.76 6.08 -0.29
N ASP A 44 -11.47 6.70 0.86
CA ASP A 44 -11.92 8.05 1.22
C ASP A 44 -11.50 9.12 0.21
N VAL A 45 -10.37 8.93 -0.46
CA VAL A 45 -9.84 9.82 -1.51
C VAL A 45 -9.67 9.13 -2.86
N THR A 46 -10.17 7.91 -3.01
CA THR A 46 -10.11 7.11 -4.25
C THR A 46 -8.67 6.91 -4.74
N LEU A 47 -7.76 6.57 -3.83
CA LEU A 47 -6.35 6.33 -4.11
C LEU A 47 -5.90 4.93 -3.71
N ILE A 48 -4.86 4.45 -4.39
CA ILE A 48 -4.05 3.31 -3.99
C ILE A 48 -2.64 3.83 -3.70
N TYR A 49 -2.16 3.60 -2.49
CA TYR A 49 -0.77 3.82 -2.13
C TYR A 49 0.05 2.59 -2.48
N VAL A 50 1.17 2.80 -3.13
CA VAL A 50 2.13 1.75 -3.51
C VAL A 50 3.44 2.02 -2.79
N PHE A 51 3.93 1.02 -2.07
CA PHE A 51 5.16 1.07 -1.29
C PHE A 51 6.19 0.15 -1.92
N LEU A 52 7.37 0.69 -2.21
CA LEU A 52 8.49 -0.01 -2.83
C LEU A 52 9.61 -0.16 -1.82
N GLU A 53 9.89 -1.38 -1.41
CA GLU A 53 10.85 -1.69 -0.34
C GLU A 53 12.29 -1.83 -0.83
N GLN A 54 12.48 -2.12 -2.11
CA GLN A 54 13.83 -2.32 -2.69
C GLN A 54 14.55 -1.04 -3.09
N LEU A 55 13.87 0.10 -3.06
CA LEU A 55 14.49 1.40 -3.34
C LEU A 55 15.23 1.92 -2.11
N GLN A 56 16.31 2.70 -2.32
CA GLN A 56 17.02 3.37 -1.25
C GLN A 56 17.11 4.88 -1.56
N PRO A 57 16.43 5.73 -0.79
CA PRO A 57 15.47 5.40 0.29
C PRO A 57 14.25 4.65 -0.24
N GLN A 58 13.53 3.96 0.65
CA GLN A 58 12.27 3.29 0.32
C GLN A 58 11.29 4.29 -0.27
N GLY A 59 10.74 3.94 -1.45
CA GLY A 59 9.87 4.83 -2.21
C GLY A 59 8.39 4.50 -2.10
N TRP A 60 7.54 5.48 -2.32
CA TRP A 60 6.10 5.29 -2.41
C TRP A 60 5.49 6.12 -3.54
N GLY A 61 4.26 5.80 -3.89
CA GLY A 61 3.48 6.56 -4.86
C GLY A 61 1.99 6.45 -4.61
N ALA A 62 1.23 7.46 -5.02
CA ALA A 62 -0.22 7.46 -4.99
C ALA A 62 -0.78 7.36 -6.40
N TYR A 63 -1.70 6.44 -6.61
CA TYR A 63 -2.34 6.16 -7.89
C TYR A 63 -3.85 6.26 -7.74
N VAL A 64 -4.53 6.81 -8.73
CA VAL A 64 -6.01 6.84 -8.73
C VAL A 64 -6.55 5.43 -8.84
N ASP A 65 -7.46 5.08 -7.94
CA ASP A 65 -8.20 3.83 -8.03
C ASP A 65 -9.30 3.95 -9.09
N THR A 66 -9.06 3.32 -10.23
CA THR A 66 -9.99 3.32 -11.36
C THR A 66 -10.80 2.03 -11.46
N TYR A 67 -10.69 1.13 -10.49
CA TYR A 67 -11.38 -0.15 -10.50
C TYR A 67 -12.89 0.02 -10.41
N GLN A 68 -13.60 -0.71 -11.26
CA GLN A 68 -15.05 -0.79 -11.29
C GLN A 68 -15.52 -2.25 -11.13
N PRO A 69 -16.69 -2.52 -10.57
CA PRO A 69 -17.20 -3.88 -10.43
C PRO A 69 -17.37 -4.66 -11.75
N SER A 70 -17.38 -3.94 -12.88
CA SER A 70 -17.43 -4.53 -14.23
C SER A 70 -16.05 -4.90 -14.79
N ASP A 71 -14.97 -4.47 -14.13
CA ASP A 71 -13.62 -4.79 -14.57
C ASP A 71 -13.29 -6.26 -14.32
N LEU A 72 -12.35 -6.80 -15.10
CA LEU A 72 -11.84 -8.14 -14.85
C LEU A 72 -11.12 -8.19 -13.50
N ASP A 73 -11.53 -9.11 -12.67
CA ASP A 73 -10.88 -9.34 -11.38
C ASP A 73 -9.44 -9.85 -11.56
N SER A 74 -9.25 -10.75 -12.51
CA SER A 74 -7.95 -11.31 -12.90
C SER A 74 -7.88 -11.53 -14.42
N ASP A 75 -6.67 -11.68 -14.94
CA ASP A 75 -6.45 -12.05 -16.35
C ASP A 75 -6.15 -13.55 -16.44
N PRO A 76 -7.02 -14.35 -17.09
CA PRO A 76 -6.83 -15.79 -17.21
C PRO A 76 -5.61 -16.20 -18.06
N ASN A 77 -5.05 -15.26 -18.84
CA ASN A 77 -3.86 -15.52 -19.67
C ASN A 77 -2.54 -15.29 -18.93
N VAL A 78 -2.61 -14.75 -17.71
CA VAL A 78 -1.42 -14.54 -16.89
C VAL A 78 -1.00 -15.83 -16.22
N ILE A 79 0.21 -16.30 -16.53
CA ILE A 79 0.81 -17.50 -15.95
C ILE A 79 1.62 -17.09 -14.71
N VAL A 80 1.17 -17.51 -13.55
CA VAL A 80 1.89 -17.28 -12.28
C VAL A 80 3.11 -18.22 -12.23
N PRO A 81 4.33 -17.71 -11.98
CA PRO A 81 5.50 -18.56 -11.86
C PRO A 81 5.38 -19.51 -10.66
N THR A 82 5.95 -20.70 -10.80
CA THR A 82 6.10 -21.60 -9.66
C THR A 82 7.21 -21.05 -8.75
N PRO A 83 6.94 -20.78 -7.46
CA PRO A 83 7.97 -20.28 -6.57
C PRO A 83 9.09 -21.30 -6.37
N ALA A 84 10.29 -20.81 -6.05
CA ALA A 84 11.34 -21.68 -5.55
C ALA A 84 10.85 -22.39 -4.28
N SER A 85 11.31 -23.62 -4.04
CA SER A 85 10.77 -24.59 -3.07
C SER A 85 10.71 -24.13 -1.59
N SER A 86 11.12 -22.91 -1.26
CA SER A 86 11.12 -22.35 0.10
C SER A 86 10.57 -20.92 0.18
N GLY A 87 10.04 -20.37 -0.92
CA GLY A 87 9.51 -19.00 -0.96
C GLY A 87 8.01 -18.91 -0.65
N PRO A 88 7.48 -17.70 -0.42
CA PRO A 88 6.05 -17.48 -0.32
C PRO A 88 5.35 -17.89 -1.62
N ARG A 89 4.09 -18.29 -1.51
CA ARG A 89 3.29 -18.63 -2.70
C ARG A 89 3.00 -17.35 -3.49
N LEU A 90 3.38 -17.36 -4.77
CA LEU A 90 3.07 -16.30 -5.70
C LEU A 90 1.64 -16.43 -6.20
N VAL A 91 0.94 -15.31 -6.35
CA VAL A 91 -0.41 -15.25 -6.90
C VAL A 91 -0.54 -14.03 -7.80
N GLN A 92 -1.47 -14.12 -8.76
CA GLN A 92 -1.86 -12.95 -9.53
C GLN A 92 -2.66 -12.00 -8.62
N PRO A 93 -2.30 -10.71 -8.54
CA PRO A 93 -3.12 -9.75 -7.82
C PRO A 93 -4.49 -9.57 -8.50
N THR A 94 -5.54 -9.43 -7.69
CA THR A 94 -6.93 -9.32 -8.12
C THR A 94 -7.54 -7.97 -7.79
N GLY A 95 -8.75 -7.71 -8.25
CA GLY A 95 -9.52 -6.52 -7.94
C GLY A 95 -8.80 -5.24 -8.34
N ARG A 96 -8.91 -4.20 -7.49
CA ARG A 96 -8.30 -2.88 -7.71
C ARG A 96 -6.78 -2.94 -7.82
N PHE A 97 -6.14 -3.74 -6.98
CA PHE A 97 -4.67 -3.91 -7.01
C PHE A 97 -4.23 -4.65 -8.27
N GLY A 98 -4.99 -5.66 -8.68
CA GLY A 98 -4.75 -6.41 -9.91
C GLY A 98 -4.87 -5.54 -11.15
N LYS A 99 -5.88 -4.67 -11.21
CA LYS A 99 -6.04 -3.72 -12.31
C LYS A 99 -4.84 -2.78 -12.41
N LEU A 100 -4.48 -2.10 -11.32
CA LEU A 100 -3.34 -1.19 -11.30
C LEU A 100 -2.04 -1.90 -11.70
N TRP A 101 -1.81 -3.10 -11.18
CA TRP A 101 -0.63 -3.92 -11.48
C TRP A 101 -0.56 -4.35 -12.96
N ARG A 102 -1.70 -4.78 -13.54
CA ARG A 102 -1.76 -5.18 -14.95
C ARG A 102 -1.54 -4.02 -15.92
N GLU A 103 -2.13 -2.88 -15.61
CA GLU A 103 -2.08 -1.68 -16.47
C GLU A 103 -0.76 -0.92 -16.38
N ASN A 104 0.06 -1.17 -15.34
CA ASN A 104 1.31 -0.47 -15.13
C ASN A 104 2.51 -1.42 -15.13
N ALA A 105 3.18 -1.52 -16.30
CA ALA A 105 4.32 -2.41 -16.47
C ALA A 105 5.49 -2.09 -15.54
N TRP A 106 5.72 -0.81 -15.24
CA TRP A 106 6.79 -0.37 -14.32
C TRP A 106 6.50 -0.84 -12.87
N LEU A 107 5.27 -0.68 -12.40
CA LEU A 107 4.88 -1.19 -11.07
C LEU A 107 5.02 -2.71 -10.99
N ARG A 108 4.58 -3.40 -12.03
CA ARG A 108 4.70 -4.86 -12.12
C ARG A 108 6.15 -5.32 -12.02
N GLU A 109 7.07 -4.63 -12.69
CA GLU A 109 8.50 -4.91 -12.61
C GLU A 109 9.07 -4.64 -11.21
N LYS A 110 8.67 -3.54 -10.57
CA LYS A 110 9.21 -3.11 -9.26
C LYS A 110 8.65 -3.89 -8.09
N LEU A 111 7.36 -4.22 -8.11
CA LEU A 111 6.68 -4.95 -7.04
C LEU A 111 6.86 -6.47 -7.15
N GLY A 112 7.01 -6.99 -8.36
CA GLY A 112 6.93 -8.43 -8.59
C GLY A 112 5.50 -8.95 -8.48
N TRP A 113 5.34 -10.19 -8.07
CA TRP A 113 4.06 -10.87 -7.90
C TRP A 113 3.47 -10.61 -6.51
N ALA A 114 2.15 -10.69 -6.42
CA ALA A 114 1.52 -10.73 -5.10
C ALA A 114 1.89 -12.02 -4.36
N VAL A 115 2.00 -11.93 -3.05
CA VAL A 115 2.41 -13.06 -2.19
C VAL A 115 1.34 -13.36 -1.15
N THR A 116 1.17 -14.64 -0.83
CA THR A 116 0.39 -15.06 0.34
C THR A 116 1.32 -15.25 1.53
N LEU A 117 1.03 -14.55 2.63
CA LEU A 117 1.78 -14.70 3.87
C LEU A 117 1.46 -16.00 4.62
N ILE A 118 0.35 -16.66 4.25
CA ILE A 118 -0.11 -17.93 4.83
C ILE A 118 -0.14 -18.97 3.71
N PRO A 119 0.84 -19.90 3.65
CA PRO A 119 0.98 -20.86 2.54
C PRO A 119 -0.20 -21.81 2.36
N GLU A 120 -0.96 -22.08 3.41
CA GLU A 120 -2.05 -23.07 3.43
C GLU A 120 -3.44 -22.47 3.18
N ALA A 121 -3.56 -21.15 3.10
CA ALA A 121 -4.84 -20.51 2.86
C ALA A 121 -5.14 -20.47 1.36
N GLU A 122 -6.24 -21.11 0.95
CA GLU A 122 -6.93 -20.77 -0.32
C GLU A 122 -7.48 -19.34 -0.28
N ALA A 123 -7.21 -18.62 0.82
CA ALA A 123 -7.69 -17.28 1.10
C ALA A 123 -7.05 -16.26 0.15
N GLN A 124 -7.87 -15.35 -0.30
CA GLN A 124 -7.48 -14.15 -1.02
C GLN A 124 -6.34 -13.45 -0.25
N PRO A 125 -5.22 -13.12 -0.91
CA PRO A 125 -4.11 -12.44 -0.22
C PRO A 125 -4.45 -11.00 0.20
N ILE A 126 -5.58 -10.48 -0.23
CA ILE A 126 -6.09 -9.16 0.15
C ILE A 126 -6.66 -9.23 1.56
N THR A 127 -6.15 -8.39 2.45
CA THR A 127 -6.63 -8.24 3.82
C THR A 127 -7.29 -6.90 4.01
N SER A 128 -8.42 -6.87 4.73
CA SER A 128 -9.09 -5.62 5.11
C SER A 128 -8.50 -5.08 6.41
N PHE A 129 -8.42 -3.76 6.52
CA PHE A 129 -8.01 -3.07 7.74
C PHE A 129 -8.92 -1.89 8.07
N THR A 130 -8.95 -1.53 9.35
CA THR A 130 -9.50 -0.26 9.83
C THR A 130 -8.35 0.57 10.36
N GLY A 131 -8.20 1.76 9.82
CA GLY A 131 -7.09 2.64 10.13
C GLY A 131 -7.50 4.10 10.14
N ALA A 132 -6.53 4.98 9.94
CA ALA A 132 -6.72 6.41 9.88
C ALA A 132 -5.67 7.07 8.98
N ALA A 133 -6.02 8.21 8.42
CA ALA A 133 -5.11 9.03 7.65
C ALA A 133 -5.21 10.51 8.05
N GLN A 134 -4.12 11.23 7.90
CA GLN A 134 -4.08 12.67 8.06
C GLN A 134 -3.08 13.26 7.06
N ASP A 135 -3.55 14.25 6.30
CA ASP A 135 -2.74 14.94 5.31
C ASP A 135 -2.01 16.13 5.93
N PHE A 136 -0.76 16.34 5.52
CA PHE A 136 0.15 17.38 5.99
C PHE A 136 0.70 18.19 4.81
N GLU A 137 1.30 19.35 5.09
CA GLU A 137 1.91 20.21 4.06
C GLU A 137 2.90 19.47 3.15
N ARG A 138 3.63 18.48 3.67
CA ARG A 138 4.69 17.74 2.95
C ARG A 138 4.57 16.24 3.06
N GLY A 139 3.36 15.72 3.25
CA GLY A 139 3.16 14.28 3.30
C GLY A 139 1.87 13.82 3.95
N VAL A 140 1.85 12.56 4.33
CA VAL A 140 0.70 11.90 4.95
C VAL A 140 1.16 11.02 6.10
N LEU A 141 0.44 11.06 7.21
CA LEU A 141 0.45 9.99 8.21
C LEU A 141 -0.68 9.02 7.88
N PHE A 142 -0.34 7.76 7.76
CA PHE A 142 -1.30 6.70 7.46
C PHE A 142 -1.11 5.52 8.41
N TRP A 143 -2.16 5.17 9.14
CA TRP A 143 -2.17 4.02 10.05
C TRP A 143 -3.12 2.94 9.52
N ASN A 144 -2.62 1.71 9.38
CA ASN A 144 -3.39 0.58 8.86
C ASN A 144 -3.98 -0.34 9.96
N GLY A 145 -4.02 0.15 11.20
CA GLY A 145 -4.48 -0.65 12.35
C GLY A 145 -3.33 -1.27 13.16
N ASN A 146 -2.15 -1.43 12.57
CA ASN A 146 -0.97 -2.03 13.21
C ASN A 146 0.23 -1.08 13.26
N VAL A 147 0.58 -0.48 12.15
CA VAL A 147 1.76 0.38 12.00
C VAL A 147 1.37 1.71 11.40
N CYS A 148 2.15 2.75 11.69
CA CYS A 148 1.99 4.06 11.11
C CYS A 148 3.05 4.28 10.02
N PHE A 149 2.58 4.61 8.82
CA PHE A 149 3.42 5.02 7.69
C PHE A 149 3.57 6.54 7.71
N VAL A 150 4.79 7.00 7.64
CA VAL A 150 5.14 8.41 7.45
C VAL A 150 5.55 8.58 5.99
N LEU A 151 4.65 9.15 5.19
CA LEU A 151 4.82 9.32 3.74
C LEU A 151 5.26 10.75 3.46
N ARG A 152 6.39 10.94 2.79
CA ARG A 152 6.92 12.26 2.43
C ARG A 152 6.73 12.53 0.94
N THR A 153 6.30 13.73 0.60
CA THR A 153 6.07 14.14 -0.80
C THR A 153 7.25 14.89 -1.42
N ASP A 154 8.20 15.35 -0.62
CA ASP A 154 9.38 16.07 -1.07
C ASP A 154 10.40 15.15 -1.77
N ASP A 155 10.60 13.93 -1.24
CA ASP A 155 11.52 12.94 -1.77
C ASP A 155 10.85 11.61 -2.13
N MET A 156 9.52 11.53 -2.01
CA MET A 156 8.70 10.32 -2.23
C MET A 156 9.18 9.11 -1.41
N SER A 157 9.75 9.35 -0.24
CA SER A 157 10.20 8.32 0.69
C SER A 157 9.18 8.05 1.80
N TRP A 158 9.32 6.91 2.46
CA TRP A 158 8.47 6.54 3.58
C TRP A 158 9.24 5.82 4.70
N ASP A 159 8.71 5.89 5.91
CA ASP A 159 9.19 5.19 7.09
C ASP A 159 8.03 4.57 7.86
N LEU A 160 8.34 3.57 8.69
CA LEU A 160 7.41 2.95 9.65
C LEU A 160 7.65 3.45 11.08
N TYR A 161 6.54 3.63 11.82
CA TYR A 161 6.50 3.98 13.24
C TYR A 161 5.49 3.12 13.98
#